data_dcd2584c25b90b4738db2c4758b06d09
#
_entry.id   dcd2584c25b90b4738db2c4758b06d09
#
_cell.length_a   1.000
_cell.length_b   1.000
_cell.length_c   1.000
_cell.angle_alpha   90.00
_cell.angle_beta   90.00
_cell.angle_gamma   90.00
#
_symmetry.space_group_name_H-M   'P 1'
#
loop_
_entity.id
_entity.type
_entity.pdbx_description
1 polymer ?
#
loop_
_entity_poly.entity_id
_entity_poly.type
_entity_poly.pdbx_seq_one_letter_code
_entity_poly.pdbx_strand_id
1 'polypeptide(L)'
;MAIPRPKAVAAILLSSAMAAALSACFAQGTAPSASSTDSRIKVAMLQPPRSGLTPLSDDAFKLSRWKTAETLVVLDALGDAQPSLSTAWTQLDGRNWRFELRAGVKFHDGTLLTAEQVAASLTAAANAKPKPRILDGVQLSVRTDGGNAVVVTTQTDDPLVPQRLSSPQLSILAASAYKPGGVVSPINAGTGPYVLASADGTSSATLNRFADYWGEKAASGGVDVQYVPDGTARAAALRTGTADVVEAIPVGQVAQIKADLIHEVPMPRTNTLYLNTKAGPFADPSVRAAARTSVERATIVDRVYEGRADIAEGFLGPALPWAAKERQNASYIEALKKRAEAAPANGRRIKLGTFTDRAELPEVAVQLEQQLEAAGFIVEQEVREYQHIEADALAGKFDAFILSRATVLDSGDPVAYMFSDFSCKGSFNISQFCDPEVDAALSKAAAIPAGPERRAAIAAAEALILSKDAAVPLLHERVIQGESARIRNVERDPRERALITSKTGISG
;
A
#
# COMPACT_ATOMS: atom_id res chain seq x y z
N MET A 1 6.72 50.49 75.09
CA MET A 1 6.54 50.08 76.51
C MET A 1 5.81 48.76 76.59
N ALA A 2 6.51 47.76 77.10
CA ALA A 2 6.07 46.54 77.75
C ALA A 2 5.14 45.51 77.12
N ILE A 3 5.69 44.37 76.86
CA ILE A 3 5.25 42.96 76.80
C ILE A 3 4.49 42.58 78.11
N PRO A 4 3.59 41.53 78.17
CA PRO A 4 4.08 40.17 78.15
C PRO A 4 3.20 39.08 77.51
N ARG A 5 3.81 37.93 77.12
CA ARG A 5 3.27 36.56 77.00
C ARG A 5 2.80 36.04 78.36
N PRO A 6 1.91 35.00 78.47
CA PRO A 6 2.16 33.61 78.15
C PRO A 6 0.86 32.86 77.68
N LYS A 7 0.79 31.61 77.25
CA LYS A 7 1.15 30.30 77.80
C LYS A 7 0.94 29.20 76.76
N ALA A 8 1.95 28.45 76.45
CA ALA A 8 1.87 27.14 75.83
C ALA A 8 1.46 26.11 76.94
N VAL A 9 0.35 25.39 76.72
CA VAL A 9 0.02 24.08 77.36
C VAL A 9 -1.32 23.52 76.86
N ALA A 10 -1.60 23.46 75.54
CA ALA A 10 -2.79 22.76 75.02
C ALA A 10 -2.57 22.06 73.69
N ALA A 11 -1.35 21.62 73.40
CA ALA A 11 -0.99 21.07 72.08
C ALA A 11 -0.52 19.60 72.11
N ILE A 12 -0.73 18.80 73.16
CA ILE A 12 -0.19 17.42 73.26
C ILE A 12 -1.26 16.32 73.25
N LEU A 13 -2.54 16.62 73.27
CA LEU A 13 -3.61 15.62 73.28
C LEU A 13 -4.45 15.50 71.98
N LEU A 14 -4.10 16.22 70.91
CA LEU A 14 -4.77 16.08 69.61
C LEU A 14 -3.94 15.34 68.56
N SER A 15 -2.70 14.94 68.84
CA SER A 15 -1.81 14.28 67.86
C SER A 15 -1.92 12.75 67.84
N SER A 16 -2.66 12.12 68.75
CA SER A 16 -2.82 10.64 68.81
C SER A 16 -4.13 10.13 68.17
N ALA A 17 -5.07 11.01 67.80
CA ALA A 17 -6.31 10.62 67.12
C ALA A 17 -6.25 10.74 65.63
N MET A 18 -5.22 11.40 65.01
CA MET A 18 -5.06 11.61 63.58
C MET A 18 -4.19 10.57 62.91
N ALA A 19 -3.48 9.71 63.64
CA ALA A 19 -2.67 8.61 63.13
C ALA A 19 -3.47 7.32 62.88
N ALA A 20 -4.69 7.17 63.38
CA ALA A 20 -5.54 6.00 63.18
C ALA A 20 -6.52 6.15 62.01
N ALA A 21 -6.69 7.38 61.44
CA ALA A 21 -7.59 7.64 60.31
C ALA A 21 -6.88 7.59 58.93
N LEU A 22 -5.55 7.49 58.89
CA LEU A 22 -4.76 7.41 57.63
C LEU A 22 -4.41 5.99 57.19
N SER A 23 -4.76 4.96 57.99
CA SER A 23 -4.48 3.55 57.65
C SER A 23 -5.67 2.84 56.96
N ALA A 24 -6.79 3.51 56.70
CA ALA A 24 -7.98 2.90 56.12
C ALA A 24 -8.24 3.27 54.63
N CYS A 25 -7.34 4.03 53.98
CA CYS A 25 -7.50 4.43 52.58
C CYS A 25 -6.50 3.79 51.59
N PHE A 26 -5.78 2.75 51.99
CA PHE A 26 -5.00 1.88 51.09
C PHE A 26 -5.60 0.47 51.02
N ALA A 27 -6.93 0.36 50.93
CA ALA A 27 -7.53 -0.73 50.18
C ALA A 27 -7.43 -0.33 48.71
N GLN A 28 -6.30 -0.66 48.10
CA GLN A 28 -6.18 -0.72 46.64
C GLN A 28 -7.27 -1.68 46.16
N GLY A 29 -8.44 -1.13 45.82
CA GLY A 29 -9.33 -1.83 44.94
C GLY A 29 -8.52 -2.13 43.68
N THR A 30 -8.14 -3.39 43.51
CA THR A 30 -7.73 -3.91 42.22
C THR A 30 -8.85 -3.53 41.26
N ALA A 31 -8.62 -2.44 40.48
CA ALA A 31 -9.42 -2.21 39.30
C ALA A 31 -9.43 -3.57 38.58
N PRO A 32 -10.58 -4.08 38.13
CA PRO A 32 -10.60 -5.31 37.39
C PRO A 32 -9.62 -5.12 36.23
N SER A 33 -8.59 -5.97 36.17
CA SER A 33 -7.70 -6.02 35.00
C SER A 33 -8.62 -6.20 33.82
N ALA A 34 -8.72 -5.17 32.95
CA ALA A 34 -9.46 -5.29 31.71
C ALA A 34 -8.97 -6.57 31.06
N SER A 35 -9.87 -7.51 30.76
CA SER A 35 -9.47 -8.74 30.09
C SER A 35 -8.67 -8.32 28.87
N SER A 36 -7.61 -9.05 28.50
CA SER A 36 -6.76 -8.72 27.36
C SER A 36 -7.58 -8.53 26.06
N THR A 37 -8.78 -9.12 26.02
CA THR A 37 -9.76 -8.98 24.93
C THR A 37 -10.45 -7.61 24.84
N ASP A 38 -10.44 -6.80 25.89
CA ASP A 38 -11.04 -5.44 25.89
C ASP A 38 -10.00 -4.34 25.64
N SER A 39 -8.72 -4.71 25.59
CA SER A 39 -7.64 -3.77 25.27
C SER A 39 -7.77 -3.25 23.83
N ARG A 40 -7.48 -1.96 23.65
CA ARG A 40 -7.53 -1.29 22.35
C ARG A 40 -6.14 -1.09 21.76
N ILE A 41 -6.01 -1.34 20.48
CA ILE A 41 -4.77 -1.15 19.72
C ILE A 41 -4.66 0.32 19.30
N LYS A 42 -3.53 0.95 19.55
CA LYS A 42 -3.25 2.34 19.13
C LYS A 42 -2.37 2.33 17.89
N VAL A 43 -2.85 2.93 16.81
CA VAL A 43 -2.16 2.98 15.52
C VAL A 43 -1.83 4.42 15.12
N ALA A 44 -0.58 4.70 14.77
CA ALA A 44 -0.16 5.96 14.18
C ALA A 44 0.08 5.78 12.67
N MET A 45 -0.76 6.40 11.85
CA MET A 45 -0.71 6.31 10.38
C MET A 45 -0.08 7.56 9.76
N LEU A 46 0.60 7.37 8.63
CA LEU A 46 1.25 8.44 7.88
C LEU A 46 0.23 9.42 7.26
N GLN A 47 -0.76 8.91 6.56
CA GLN A 47 -1.63 9.74 5.71
C GLN A 47 -3.05 9.82 6.25
N PRO A 48 -3.57 11.04 6.49
CA PRO A 48 -4.98 11.24 6.77
C PRO A 48 -5.83 10.87 5.54
N PRO A 49 -7.15 10.64 5.72
CA PRO A 49 -8.06 10.43 4.61
C PRO A 49 -8.20 11.71 3.77
N ARG A 50 -8.34 11.54 2.47
CA ARG A 50 -8.52 12.65 1.53
C ARG A 50 -9.96 12.83 1.07
N SER A 51 -10.77 11.78 1.23
CA SER A 51 -12.13 11.69 0.68
C SER A 51 -13.14 11.17 1.71
N GLY A 52 -12.93 11.45 2.99
CA GLY A 52 -13.85 11.04 4.08
C GLY A 52 -13.97 9.53 4.24
N LEU A 53 -12.91 8.78 3.95
CA LEU A 53 -12.86 7.31 3.99
C LEU A 53 -13.81 6.61 3.02
N THR A 54 -14.30 7.28 1.97
CA THR A 54 -15.10 6.59 0.95
C THR A 54 -14.30 5.45 0.31
N PRO A 55 -14.90 4.26 0.12
CA PRO A 55 -14.22 3.17 -0.59
C PRO A 55 -14.00 3.46 -2.08
N LEU A 56 -14.71 4.45 -2.65
CA LEU A 56 -14.61 4.78 -4.08
C LEU A 56 -13.35 5.57 -4.46
N SER A 57 -12.44 5.78 -3.51
CA SER A 57 -11.17 6.48 -3.67
C SER A 57 -10.00 5.66 -3.08
N ASP A 58 -8.79 6.21 -3.06
CA ASP A 58 -7.63 5.59 -2.41
C ASP A 58 -7.77 5.46 -0.89
N ASP A 59 -8.74 6.13 -0.26
CA ASP A 59 -9.07 5.91 1.15
C ASP A 59 -9.58 4.49 1.44
N ALA A 60 -10.02 3.75 0.42
CA ALA A 60 -10.40 2.35 0.51
C ALA A 60 -9.31 1.46 1.12
N PHE A 61 -8.04 1.78 0.86
CA PHE A 61 -6.91 1.03 1.41
C PHE A 61 -6.82 1.14 2.93
N LYS A 62 -7.25 2.26 3.54
CA LYS A 62 -7.36 2.39 5.00
C LYS A 62 -8.39 1.43 5.57
N LEU A 63 -9.57 1.34 4.94
CA LEU A 63 -10.63 0.43 5.36
C LEU A 63 -10.19 -1.03 5.29
N SER A 64 -9.48 -1.40 4.23
CA SER A 64 -8.90 -2.74 4.06
C SER A 64 -7.83 -3.03 5.11
N ARG A 65 -6.93 -2.09 5.39
CA ARG A 65 -5.85 -2.24 6.36
C ARG A 65 -6.35 -2.43 7.78
N TRP A 66 -7.53 -1.90 8.10
CA TRP A 66 -8.19 -2.08 9.40
C TRP A 66 -9.22 -3.22 9.40
N LYS A 67 -9.42 -3.88 8.26
CA LYS A 67 -10.43 -4.94 8.11
C LYS A 67 -11.83 -4.47 8.55
N THR A 68 -12.25 -3.26 8.14
CA THR A 68 -13.60 -2.74 8.39
C THR A 68 -14.55 -3.05 7.24
N ALA A 69 -14.06 -3.00 6.01
CA ALA A 69 -14.82 -3.31 4.81
C ALA A 69 -14.16 -4.47 4.05
N GLU A 70 -14.98 -5.38 3.56
CA GLU A 70 -14.52 -6.57 2.84
C GLU A 70 -15.00 -6.57 1.39
N THR A 71 -14.30 -7.35 0.57
CA THR A 71 -14.55 -7.55 -0.86
C THR A 71 -15.09 -8.94 -1.12
N LEU A 72 -15.61 -9.21 -2.31
CA LEU A 72 -16.06 -10.56 -2.69
C LEU A 72 -14.91 -11.57 -2.64
N VAL A 73 -13.72 -11.15 -2.98
CA VAL A 73 -12.52 -11.95 -3.14
C VAL A 73 -11.36 -11.26 -2.42
N VAL A 74 -10.40 -12.01 -1.91
CA VAL A 74 -9.10 -11.53 -1.43
C VAL A 74 -7.98 -12.15 -2.27
N LEU A 75 -6.74 -11.66 -2.12
CA LEU A 75 -5.59 -12.23 -2.82
C LEU A 75 -4.66 -12.90 -1.83
N ASP A 76 -4.13 -14.06 -2.19
CA ASP A 76 -3.03 -14.69 -1.48
C ASP A 76 -1.67 -14.02 -1.81
N ALA A 77 -0.59 -14.56 -1.25
CA ALA A 77 0.77 -14.02 -1.45
C ALA A 77 1.22 -14.04 -2.92
N LEU A 78 0.69 -14.94 -3.74
CA LEU A 78 1.00 -15.05 -5.16
C LEU A 78 0.17 -14.11 -6.05
N GLY A 79 -0.85 -13.43 -5.48
CA GLY A 79 -1.81 -12.62 -6.22
C GLY A 79 -2.98 -13.44 -6.80
N ASP A 80 -3.10 -14.70 -6.39
CA ASP A 80 -4.21 -15.55 -6.82
C ASP A 80 -5.45 -15.29 -5.95
N ALA A 81 -6.62 -15.31 -6.59
CA ALA A 81 -7.89 -15.00 -5.95
C ALA A 81 -8.31 -16.10 -4.94
N GLN A 82 -8.74 -15.68 -3.76
CA GLN A 82 -9.19 -16.53 -2.67
C GLN A 82 -10.59 -16.12 -2.18
N PRO A 83 -11.41 -17.04 -1.67
CA PRO A 83 -12.73 -16.74 -1.14
C PRO A 83 -12.72 -15.71 0.00
N SER A 84 -13.74 -14.80 0.00
CA SER A 84 -14.04 -13.86 1.09
C SER A 84 -15.56 -13.78 1.28
N LEU A 85 -16.23 -12.67 0.92
CA LEU A 85 -17.69 -12.60 0.92
C LEU A 85 -18.32 -13.48 -0.19
N SER A 86 -17.57 -13.82 -1.23
CA SER A 86 -17.90 -14.91 -2.14
C SER A 86 -17.20 -16.19 -1.70
N THR A 87 -17.89 -17.33 -1.78
CA THR A 87 -17.36 -18.65 -1.44
C THR A 87 -16.79 -19.39 -2.64
N ALA A 88 -17.27 -19.08 -3.84
CA ALA A 88 -16.83 -19.66 -5.10
C ALA A 88 -17.20 -18.75 -6.27
N TRP A 89 -16.54 -18.94 -7.41
CA TRP A 89 -16.88 -18.26 -8.66
C TRP A 89 -16.63 -19.16 -9.85
N THR A 90 -17.36 -18.89 -10.93
CA THR A 90 -17.25 -19.61 -12.19
C THR A 90 -17.29 -18.62 -13.34
N GLN A 91 -16.36 -18.75 -14.27
CA GLN A 91 -16.40 -18.03 -15.53
C GLN A 91 -17.43 -18.69 -16.43
N LEU A 92 -18.47 -17.96 -16.82
CA LEU A 92 -19.55 -18.48 -17.69
C LEU A 92 -19.14 -18.37 -19.16
N ASP A 93 -18.45 -17.28 -19.50
CA ASP A 93 -17.84 -16.99 -20.81
C ASP A 93 -16.76 -15.92 -20.64
N GLY A 94 -16.19 -15.42 -21.75
CA GLY A 94 -15.09 -14.42 -21.72
C GLY A 94 -15.39 -13.17 -20.90
N ARG A 95 -16.66 -12.79 -20.77
CA ARG A 95 -17.11 -11.54 -20.14
C ARG A 95 -17.93 -11.74 -18.87
N ASN A 96 -18.51 -12.92 -18.65
CA ASN A 96 -19.45 -13.19 -17.58
C ASN A 96 -18.86 -14.09 -16.52
N TRP A 97 -18.90 -13.63 -15.26
CA TRP A 97 -18.45 -14.36 -14.10
C TRP A 97 -19.56 -14.43 -13.05
N ARG A 98 -19.86 -15.63 -12.56
CA ARG A 98 -20.84 -15.88 -11.50
C ARG A 98 -20.12 -16.07 -10.16
N PHE A 99 -20.57 -15.33 -9.14
CA PHE A 99 -20.03 -15.39 -7.78
C PHE A 99 -21.11 -15.88 -6.82
N GLU A 100 -20.83 -16.94 -6.07
CA GLU A 100 -21.68 -17.45 -5.00
C GLU A 100 -21.36 -16.72 -3.70
N LEU A 101 -22.39 -16.20 -3.03
CA LEU A 101 -22.22 -15.39 -1.84
C LEU A 101 -22.22 -16.23 -0.56
N ARG A 102 -21.47 -15.81 0.42
CA ARG A 102 -21.46 -16.40 1.76
C ARG A 102 -22.77 -16.09 2.47
N ALA A 103 -23.43 -17.13 2.96
CA ALA A 103 -24.68 -16.98 3.71
C ALA A 103 -24.44 -16.49 5.14
N GLY A 104 -25.41 -15.77 5.70
CA GLY A 104 -25.41 -15.35 7.11
C GLY A 104 -24.45 -14.21 7.47
N VAL A 105 -23.80 -13.57 6.50
CA VAL A 105 -22.97 -12.39 6.73
C VAL A 105 -23.86 -11.22 7.13
N LYS A 106 -23.51 -10.53 8.22
CA LYS A 106 -24.15 -9.28 8.65
C LYS A 106 -23.25 -8.08 8.35
N PHE A 107 -23.86 -7.00 7.94
CA PHE A 107 -23.23 -5.69 7.96
C PHE A 107 -23.16 -5.13 9.38
N HIS A 108 -22.34 -4.13 9.60
CA HIS A 108 -22.19 -3.46 10.89
C HIS A 108 -23.48 -2.77 11.38
N ASP A 109 -24.39 -2.42 10.47
CA ASP A 109 -25.71 -1.88 10.81
C ASP A 109 -26.74 -2.96 11.19
N GLY A 110 -26.34 -4.24 11.21
CA GLY A 110 -27.15 -5.40 11.57
C GLY A 110 -27.93 -6.02 10.40
N THR A 111 -27.97 -5.41 9.22
CA THR A 111 -28.63 -5.95 8.04
C THR A 111 -27.85 -7.14 7.45
N LEU A 112 -28.54 -8.08 6.79
CA LEU A 112 -27.90 -9.22 6.14
C LEU A 112 -27.36 -8.87 4.77
N LEU A 113 -26.21 -9.45 4.39
CA LEU A 113 -25.68 -9.39 3.04
C LEU A 113 -26.59 -10.21 2.10
N THR A 114 -27.04 -9.57 1.02
CA THR A 114 -27.87 -10.21 -0.04
C THR A 114 -27.26 -9.95 -1.41
N ALA A 115 -27.70 -10.70 -2.42
CA ALA A 115 -27.27 -10.52 -3.80
C ALA A 115 -27.63 -9.12 -4.33
N GLU A 116 -28.78 -8.57 -3.92
CA GLU A 116 -29.22 -7.23 -4.31
C GLU A 116 -28.29 -6.14 -3.74
N GLN A 117 -27.86 -6.27 -2.49
CA GLN A 117 -26.94 -5.32 -1.88
C GLN A 117 -25.55 -5.38 -2.50
N VAL A 118 -25.05 -6.58 -2.81
CA VAL A 118 -23.79 -6.75 -3.54
C VAL A 118 -23.86 -6.09 -4.92
N ALA A 119 -24.94 -6.38 -5.67
CA ALA A 119 -25.15 -5.78 -6.99
C ALA A 119 -25.28 -4.25 -6.91
N ALA A 120 -25.99 -3.73 -5.93
CA ALA A 120 -26.12 -2.28 -5.72
C ALA A 120 -24.76 -1.62 -5.36
N SER A 121 -23.98 -2.24 -4.47
CA SER A 121 -22.66 -1.75 -4.04
C SER A 121 -21.69 -1.66 -5.22
N LEU A 122 -21.57 -2.73 -6.00
CA LEU A 122 -20.69 -2.77 -7.19
C LEU A 122 -21.18 -1.84 -8.32
N THR A 123 -22.51 -1.70 -8.49
CA THR A 123 -23.09 -0.77 -9.45
C THR A 123 -22.81 0.68 -9.06
N ALA A 124 -22.88 1.01 -7.76
CA ALA A 124 -22.50 2.34 -7.26
C ALA A 124 -21.02 2.66 -7.58
N ALA A 125 -20.12 1.69 -7.40
CA ALA A 125 -18.72 1.85 -7.76
C ALA A 125 -18.52 2.03 -9.29
N ALA A 126 -19.22 1.25 -10.10
CA ALA A 126 -19.14 1.34 -11.56
C ALA A 126 -19.62 2.69 -12.13
N ASN A 127 -20.57 3.33 -11.44
CA ASN A 127 -21.17 4.61 -11.85
C ASN A 127 -20.57 5.83 -11.12
N ALA A 128 -19.64 5.63 -10.20
CA ALA A 128 -19.03 6.71 -9.42
C ALA A 128 -18.27 7.73 -10.30
N LYS A 129 -18.23 8.98 -9.82
CA LYS A 129 -17.49 10.07 -10.47
C LYS A 129 -16.69 10.85 -9.41
N PRO A 130 -15.34 10.76 -9.43
CA PRO A 130 -14.53 9.94 -10.33
C PRO A 130 -14.78 8.44 -10.12
N LYS A 131 -14.53 7.64 -11.17
CA LYS A 131 -14.62 6.18 -11.10
C LYS A 131 -13.43 5.63 -10.29
N PRO A 132 -13.60 4.58 -9.47
CA PRO A 132 -12.48 3.87 -8.84
C PRO A 132 -11.43 3.44 -9.86
N ARG A 133 -10.15 3.66 -9.55
CA ARG A 133 -9.02 3.40 -10.48
C ARG A 133 -8.98 1.95 -10.98
N ILE A 134 -9.37 0.98 -10.16
CA ILE A 134 -9.45 -0.42 -10.58
C ILE A 134 -10.40 -0.65 -11.76
N LEU A 135 -11.31 0.28 -11.99
CA LEU A 135 -12.28 0.26 -13.10
C LEU A 135 -11.89 1.20 -14.25
N ASP A 136 -10.69 1.77 -14.28
CA ASP A 136 -10.21 2.57 -15.38
C ASP A 136 -10.15 1.73 -16.67
N GLY A 137 -10.80 2.22 -17.73
CA GLY A 137 -10.93 1.48 -18.97
C GLY A 137 -11.87 0.26 -18.91
N VAL A 138 -12.48 -0.04 -17.75
CA VAL A 138 -13.38 -1.18 -17.57
C VAL A 138 -14.81 -0.70 -17.35
N GLN A 139 -15.73 -1.22 -18.15
CA GLN A 139 -17.17 -1.10 -17.89
C GLN A 139 -17.66 -2.40 -17.28
N LEU A 140 -18.23 -2.27 -16.10
CA LEU A 140 -18.70 -3.38 -15.29
C LEU A 140 -20.19 -3.21 -15.03
N SER A 141 -20.96 -4.27 -15.20
CA SER A 141 -22.35 -4.36 -14.79
C SER A 141 -22.57 -5.59 -13.92
N VAL A 142 -23.53 -5.50 -13.01
CA VAL A 142 -23.81 -6.59 -12.05
C VAL A 142 -25.30 -6.83 -11.99
N ARG A 143 -25.69 -8.09 -12.02
CA ARG A 143 -27.07 -8.53 -11.79
C ARG A 143 -27.12 -9.65 -10.76
N THR A 144 -28.23 -9.79 -10.12
CA THR A 144 -28.51 -10.96 -9.25
C THR A 144 -28.71 -12.23 -10.08
N ASP A 145 -28.36 -13.38 -9.50
CA ASP A 145 -28.58 -14.69 -10.08
C ASP A 145 -29.12 -15.65 -9.01
N GLY A 146 -30.46 -15.65 -8.87
CA GLY A 146 -31.11 -16.28 -7.72
C GLY A 146 -30.84 -15.51 -6.42
N GLY A 147 -31.20 -16.09 -5.29
CA GLY A 147 -31.14 -15.41 -3.99
C GLY A 147 -29.75 -15.26 -3.37
N ASN A 148 -28.74 -15.98 -3.88
CA ASN A 148 -27.43 -16.05 -3.23
C ASN A 148 -26.23 -16.00 -4.20
N ALA A 149 -26.41 -15.41 -5.37
CA ALA A 149 -25.33 -15.22 -6.33
C ALA A 149 -25.49 -13.93 -7.12
N VAL A 150 -24.40 -13.44 -7.65
CA VAL A 150 -24.37 -12.33 -8.61
C VAL A 150 -23.60 -12.73 -9.86
N VAL A 151 -23.99 -12.17 -11.00
CA VAL A 151 -23.22 -12.26 -12.23
C VAL A 151 -22.63 -10.87 -12.51
N VAL A 152 -21.30 -10.85 -12.64
CA VAL A 152 -20.52 -9.67 -13.02
C VAL A 152 -20.17 -9.79 -14.49
N THR A 153 -20.51 -8.77 -15.28
CA THR A 153 -20.30 -8.71 -16.73
C THR A 153 -19.38 -7.56 -17.06
N THR A 154 -18.36 -7.80 -17.86
CA THR A 154 -17.46 -6.78 -18.43
C THR A 154 -17.78 -6.52 -19.89
N GLN A 155 -17.42 -5.35 -20.41
CA GLN A 155 -17.67 -4.99 -21.84
C GLN A 155 -16.83 -5.84 -22.78
N THR A 156 -15.61 -6.15 -22.43
CA THR A 156 -14.67 -6.99 -23.16
C THR A 156 -14.30 -8.21 -22.32
N ASP A 157 -13.73 -9.23 -22.95
CA ASP A 157 -13.22 -10.38 -22.21
C ASP A 157 -12.21 -9.95 -21.16
N ASP A 158 -12.41 -10.41 -19.91
CA ASP A 158 -11.54 -10.09 -18.76
C ASP A 158 -11.32 -11.34 -17.90
N PRO A 159 -10.15 -11.97 -18.02
CA PRO A 159 -9.82 -13.16 -17.23
C PRO A 159 -9.49 -12.82 -15.76
N LEU A 160 -9.42 -11.55 -15.38
CA LEU A 160 -9.03 -11.08 -14.05
C LEU A 160 -10.19 -10.48 -13.24
N VAL A 161 -11.44 -10.73 -13.62
CA VAL A 161 -12.59 -10.24 -12.83
C VAL A 161 -12.48 -10.62 -11.36
N PRO A 162 -12.12 -11.88 -10.95
CA PRO A 162 -11.93 -12.20 -9.54
C PRO A 162 -10.86 -11.33 -8.87
N GLN A 163 -9.69 -11.14 -9.48
CA GLN A 163 -8.63 -10.29 -8.94
C GLN A 163 -9.08 -8.82 -8.84
N ARG A 164 -9.80 -8.34 -9.81
CA ARG A 164 -10.37 -6.98 -9.82
C ARG A 164 -11.32 -6.77 -8.65
N LEU A 165 -12.18 -7.77 -8.37
CA LEU A 165 -13.12 -7.76 -7.25
C LEU A 165 -12.45 -7.93 -5.86
N SER A 166 -11.14 -8.10 -5.80
CA SER A 166 -10.36 -8.04 -4.56
C SER A 166 -9.89 -6.63 -4.21
N SER A 167 -10.05 -5.66 -5.11
CA SER A 167 -9.63 -4.29 -4.85
C SER A 167 -10.44 -3.69 -3.69
N PRO A 168 -9.79 -3.06 -2.70
CA PRO A 168 -10.48 -2.35 -1.63
C PRO A 168 -11.49 -1.31 -2.14
N GLN A 169 -11.26 -0.77 -3.33
CA GLN A 169 -12.17 0.18 -3.97
C GLN A 169 -13.52 -0.43 -4.39
N LEU A 170 -13.63 -1.76 -4.38
CA LEU A 170 -14.85 -2.52 -4.64
C LEU A 170 -15.38 -3.24 -3.39
N SER A 171 -15.09 -2.68 -2.21
CA SER A 171 -15.64 -3.18 -0.94
C SER A 171 -17.16 -3.12 -0.93
N ILE A 172 -17.77 -4.13 -0.33
CA ILE A 172 -19.22 -4.26 -0.22
C ILE A 172 -19.68 -3.59 1.07
N LEU A 173 -20.57 -2.61 0.96
CA LEU A 173 -21.13 -1.88 2.08
C LEU A 173 -22.65 -2.02 2.15
N ALA A 174 -23.19 -1.86 3.36
CA ALA A 174 -24.62 -1.81 3.60
C ALA A 174 -25.28 -0.68 2.81
N ALA A 175 -26.57 -0.81 2.52
CA ALA A 175 -27.35 0.23 1.85
C ALA A 175 -27.32 1.58 2.59
N SER A 176 -27.18 1.56 3.91
CA SER A 176 -27.05 2.74 4.78
C SER A 176 -25.83 3.60 4.49
N ALA A 177 -24.77 3.05 3.82
CA ALA A 177 -23.59 3.79 3.40
C ALA A 177 -23.86 4.82 2.31
N TYR A 178 -24.81 4.54 1.43
CA TYR A 178 -25.04 5.29 0.20
C TYR A 178 -26.06 6.42 0.47
N LYS A 179 -25.58 7.65 0.52
CA LYS A 179 -26.37 8.85 0.85
C LYS A 179 -26.82 9.59 -0.41
N PRO A 180 -27.88 10.40 -0.33
CA PRO A 180 -28.24 11.32 -1.40
C PRO A 180 -27.04 12.18 -1.84
N GLY A 181 -26.97 12.50 -3.13
CA GLY A 181 -25.87 13.29 -3.69
C GLY A 181 -24.59 12.49 -4.00
N GLY A 182 -24.64 11.14 -3.93
CA GLY A 182 -23.52 10.28 -4.30
C GLY A 182 -22.45 10.13 -3.22
N VAL A 183 -22.69 10.62 -2.03
CA VAL A 183 -21.77 10.45 -0.88
C VAL A 183 -21.86 9.01 -0.38
N VAL A 184 -20.69 8.36 -0.21
CA VAL A 184 -20.59 7.01 0.36
C VAL A 184 -19.80 7.07 1.66
N SER A 185 -20.45 6.73 2.78
CA SER A 185 -19.85 6.71 4.11
C SER A 185 -19.70 5.28 4.64
N PRO A 186 -18.50 4.82 4.97
CA PRO A 186 -18.26 3.48 5.50
C PRO A 186 -18.59 3.33 7.00
N ILE A 187 -18.96 4.42 7.68
CA ILE A 187 -19.27 4.39 9.13
C ILE A 187 -20.46 3.46 9.39
N ASN A 188 -20.25 2.47 10.25
CA ASN A 188 -21.20 1.42 10.61
C ASN A 188 -21.76 0.62 9.42
N ALA A 189 -21.03 0.52 8.30
CA ALA A 189 -21.58 -0.04 7.07
C ALA A 189 -20.79 -1.19 6.44
N GLY A 190 -19.64 -1.56 6.99
CA GLY A 190 -18.83 -2.67 6.49
C GLY A 190 -19.31 -4.04 6.99
N THR A 191 -18.51 -5.08 6.76
CA THR A 191 -18.77 -6.47 7.15
C THR A 191 -17.66 -7.09 7.98
N GLY A 192 -16.53 -6.39 8.16
CA GLY A 192 -15.30 -6.91 8.75
C GLY A 192 -15.33 -7.06 10.28
N PRO A 193 -14.25 -7.58 10.88
CA PRO A 193 -14.17 -7.81 12.34
C PRO A 193 -14.16 -6.55 13.18
N TYR A 194 -13.92 -5.37 12.57
CA TYR A 194 -13.97 -4.08 13.23
C TYR A 194 -14.95 -3.13 12.56
N VAL A 195 -15.83 -2.54 13.36
CA VAL A 195 -16.78 -1.50 12.96
C VAL A 195 -16.05 -0.16 12.95
N LEU A 196 -16.02 0.55 11.84
CA LEU A 196 -15.66 1.96 11.85
C LEU A 196 -16.79 2.75 12.51
N ALA A 197 -16.61 3.08 13.79
CA ALA A 197 -17.63 3.74 14.61
C ALA A 197 -17.66 5.25 14.37
N SER A 198 -16.49 5.87 14.23
CA SER A 198 -16.35 7.30 13.95
C SER A 198 -15.05 7.63 13.23
N ALA A 199 -15.05 8.76 12.53
CA ALA A 199 -13.86 9.39 11.96
C ALA A 199 -13.96 10.89 12.24
N ASP A 200 -12.87 11.47 12.77
CA ASP A 200 -12.76 12.90 13.04
C ASP A 200 -11.86 13.56 12.00
N GLY A 201 -12.45 13.86 10.86
CA GLY A 201 -11.79 14.53 9.73
C GLY A 201 -10.47 13.86 9.35
N THR A 202 -9.39 14.64 9.44
CA THR A 202 -8.01 14.20 9.15
C THR A 202 -7.20 13.88 10.41
N SER A 203 -7.84 13.84 11.60
CA SER A 203 -7.16 13.67 12.89
C SER A 203 -7.14 12.22 13.35
N SER A 204 -8.31 11.54 13.35
CA SER A 204 -8.41 10.21 13.95
C SER A 204 -9.57 9.38 13.40
N ALA A 205 -9.55 8.09 13.71
CA ALA A 205 -10.68 7.18 13.53
C ALA A 205 -10.76 6.20 14.71
N THR A 206 -11.98 5.80 15.06
CA THR A 206 -12.25 4.84 16.16
C THR A 206 -12.97 3.63 15.57
N LEU A 207 -12.42 2.46 15.86
CA LEU A 207 -12.97 1.18 15.44
C LEU A 207 -13.32 0.33 16.68
N ASN A 208 -14.47 -0.32 16.66
CA ASN A 208 -14.91 -1.23 17.72
C ASN A 208 -14.97 -2.66 17.21
N ARG A 209 -14.71 -3.64 18.06
CA ARG A 209 -14.89 -5.05 17.73
C ARG A 209 -16.33 -5.32 17.29
N PHE A 210 -16.50 -6.04 16.18
CA PHE A 210 -17.81 -6.50 15.72
C PHE A 210 -18.13 -7.87 16.30
N ALA A 211 -19.10 -7.92 17.23
CA ALA A 211 -19.47 -9.16 17.93
C ALA A 211 -20.11 -10.21 17.01
N ASP A 212 -20.80 -9.78 15.94
CA ASP A 212 -21.51 -10.63 14.99
C ASP A 212 -20.70 -10.96 13.73
N TYR A 213 -19.37 -10.70 13.76
CA TYR A 213 -18.52 -11.02 12.62
C TYR A 213 -18.64 -12.49 12.21
N TRP A 214 -18.78 -12.74 10.92
CA TRP A 214 -18.99 -14.07 10.35
C TRP A 214 -17.76 -14.99 10.41
N GLY A 215 -16.56 -14.41 10.53
CA GLY A 215 -15.29 -15.11 10.62
C GLY A 215 -14.76 -15.19 12.06
N GLU A 216 -13.42 -15.28 12.19
CA GLU A 216 -12.75 -15.31 13.49
C GLU A 216 -12.91 -13.97 14.21
N LYS A 217 -13.43 -14.00 15.42
CA LYS A 217 -13.67 -12.79 16.24
C LYS A 217 -12.36 -12.04 16.52
N ALA A 218 -12.42 -10.72 16.51
CA ALA A 218 -11.27 -9.89 16.80
C ALA A 218 -10.72 -10.13 18.22
N ALA A 219 -9.40 -10.27 18.34
CA ALA A 219 -8.71 -10.52 19.60
C ALA A 219 -8.64 -9.27 20.50
N SER A 220 -8.77 -8.05 19.92
CA SER A 220 -8.79 -6.78 20.67
C SER A 220 -10.20 -6.19 20.73
N GLY A 221 -10.47 -5.34 21.74
CA GLY A 221 -11.74 -4.63 21.91
C GLY A 221 -11.99 -3.55 20.85
N GLY A 222 -10.94 -3.10 20.17
CA GLY A 222 -11.02 -2.10 19.12
C GLY A 222 -9.67 -1.53 18.72
N VAL A 223 -9.72 -0.54 17.83
CA VAL A 223 -8.53 0.14 17.30
C VAL A 223 -8.77 1.65 17.36
N ASP A 224 -7.79 2.38 17.89
CA ASP A 224 -7.75 3.83 17.90
C ASP A 224 -6.66 4.30 16.92
N VAL A 225 -7.06 4.92 15.84
CA VAL A 225 -6.17 5.40 14.79
C VAL A 225 -5.94 6.89 14.96
N GLN A 226 -4.68 7.30 14.91
CA GLN A 226 -4.25 8.69 14.84
C GLN A 226 -3.51 8.92 13.52
N TYR A 227 -3.80 10.01 12.83
CA TYR A 227 -3.04 10.40 11.65
C TYR A 227 -1.93 11.35 12.06
N VAL A 228 -0.69 10.93 11.86
CA VAL A 228 0.52 11.64 12.29
C VAL A 228 1.44 11.82 11.07
N PRO A 229 1.26 12.86 10.24
CA PRO A 229 2.05 13.06 9.01
C PRO A 229 3.55 13.24 9.26
N ASP A 230 3.93 13.84 10.39
CA ASP A 230 5.34 14.04 10.75
C ASP A 230 6.01 12.72 11.16
N GLY A 231 7.07 12.33 10.44
CA GLY A 231 7.77 11.07 10.64
C GLY A 231 8.50 10.98 11.99
N THR A 232 9.03 12.09 12.49
CA THR A 232 9.70 12.16 13.79
C THR A 232 8.71 11.96 14.92
N ALA A 233 7.53 12.57 14.82
CA ALA A 233 6.44 12.37 15.78
C ALA A 233 5.93 10.92 15.78
N ARG A 234 5.81 10.29 14.58
CA ARG A 234 5.45 8.86 14.50
C ARG A 234 6.49 7.96 15.18
N ALA A 235 7.78 8.18 14.90
CA ALA A 235 8.86 7.43 15.56
C ALA A 235 8.85 7.65 17.09
N ALA A 236 8.59 8.87 17.54
CA ALA A 236 8.46 9.17 18.97
C ALA A 236 7.27 8.46 19.62
N ALA A 237 6.12 8.34 18.93
CA ALA A 237 4.95 7.63 19.43
C ALA A 237 5.24 6.16 19.74
N LEU A 238 6.07 5.48 18.93
CA LEU A 238 6.53 4.12 19.24
C LEU A 238 7.45 4.09 20.46
N ARG A 239 8.45 4.96 20.50
CA ARG A 239 9.44 5.00 21.61
C ARG A 239 8.81 5.29 22.96
N THR A 240 7.79 6.13 23.00
CA THR A 240 7.08 6.50 24.24
C THR A 240 5.95 5.55 24.60
N GLY A 241 5.62 4.58 23.72
CA GLY A 241 4.50 3.65 23.92
C GLY A 241 3.12 4.31 23.78
N THR A 242 3.03 5.48 23.15
CA THR A 242 1.75 6.14 22.85
C THR A 242 1.05 5.52 21.64
N ALA A 243 1.78 4.80 20.79
CA ALA A 243 1.24 3.96 19.73
C ALA A 243 1.79 2.52 19.84
N ASP A 244 0.97 1.54 19.46
CA ASP A 244 1.33 0.12 19.40
C ASP A 244 1.84 -0.29 18.03
N VAL A 245 1.27 0.32 16.99
CA VAL A 245 1.66 0.12 15.59
C VAL A 245 1.91 1.47 14.95
N VAL A 246 3.03 1.61 14.29
CA VAL A 246 3.45 2.86 13.64
C VAL A 246 3.80 2.58 12.19
N GLU A 247 3.14 3.29 11.29
CA GLU A 247 3.36 3.18 9.85
C GLU A 247 4.53 4.05 9.40
N ALA A 248 5.34 3.54 8.46
CA ALA A 248 6.34 4.30 7.71
C ALA A 248 7.27 5.17 8.59
N ILE A 249 8.03 4.52 9.46
CA ILE A 249 9.10 5.16 10.22
C ILE A 249 10.19 5.60 9.22
N PRO A 250 10.62 6.88 9.22
CA PRO A 250 11.71 7.33 8.37
C PRO A 250 13.02 6.58 8.66
N VAL A 251 13.82 6.29 7.64
CA VAL A 251 15.12 5.61 7.77
C VAL A 251 16.01 6.28 8.81
N GLY A 252 16.17 7.60 8.78
CA GLY A 252 17.00 8.35 9.72
C GLY A 252 16.50 8.36 11.18
N GLN A 253 15.31 7.80 11.48
CA GLN A 253 14.79 7.64 12.85
C GLN A 253 15.04 6.25 13.43
N VAL A 254 15.39 5.27 12.57
CA VAL A 254 15.48 3.86 12.96
C VAL A 254 16.55 3.64 14.04
N ALA A 255 17.71 4.28 13.92
CA ALA A 255 18.80 4.16 14.88
C ALA A 255 18.42 4.57 16.33
N GLN A 256 17.33 5.31 16.52
CA GLN A 256 16.83 5.76 17.82
C GLN A 256 15.80 4.82 18.43
N ILE A 257 15.44 3.74 17.74
CA ILE A 257 14.40 2.78 18.16
C ILE A 257 15.07 1.42 18.39
N LYS A 258 14.56 0.66 19.36
CA LYS A 258 15.05 -0.70 19.58
C LYS A 258 14.78 -1.57 18.36
N ALA A 259 15.79 -2.34 17.94
CA ALA A 259 15.74 -3.13 16.71
C ALA A 259 14.59 -4.15 16.67
N ASP A 260 14.23 -4.72 17.84
CA ASP A 260 13.13 -5.68 17.98
C ASP A 260 11.73 -5.09 17.77
N LEU A 261 11.61 -3.75 17.74
CA LEU A 261 10.37 -3.03 17.45
C LEU A 261 10.24 -2.59 15.99
N ILE A 262 11.27 -2.86 15.17
CA ILE A 262 11.35 -2.42 13.78
C ILE A 262 11.19 -3.62 12.83
N HIS A 263 10.30 -3.48 11.88
CA HIS A 263 10.03 -4.49 10.87
C HIS A 263 10.02 -3.86 9.48
N GLU A 264 10.82 -4.40 8.59
CA GLU A 264 10.88 -3.96 7.21
C GLU A 264 9.97 -4.82 6.34
N VAL A 265 9.04 -4.19 5.65
CA VAL A 265 8.07 -4.86 4.79
C VAL A 265 8.35 -4.47 3.35
N PRO A 266 8.63 -5.43 2.44
CA PRO A 266 8.80 -5.13 1.03
C PRO A 266 7.56 -4.44 0.47
N MET A 267 7.77 -3.41 -0.35
CA MET A 267 6.67 -2.72 -1.01
C MET A 267 6.57 -3.10 -2.49
N PRO A 268 5.38 -3.06 -3.09
CA PRO A 268 5.21 -3.25 -4.52
C PRO A 268 5.61 -1.97 -5.28
N ARG A 269 6.76 -1.40 -4.92
CA ARG A 269 7.30 -0.15 -5.48
C ARG A 269 8.74 -0.34 -5.90
N THR A 270 9.05 0.17 -7.09
CA THR A 270 10.38 0.12 -7.66
C THR A 270 10.82 1.51 -8.06
N ASN A 271 11.96 1.94 -7.54
CA ASN A 271 12.66 3.11 -8.04
C ASN A 271 13.33 2.73 -9.36
N THR A 272 13.01 3.49 -10.38
CA THR A 272 13.44 3.18 -11.76
C THR A 272 13.94 4.45 -12.44
N LEU A 273 15.05 4.34 -13.15
CA LEU A 273 15.55 5.36 -14.07
C LEU A 273 14.96 5.08 -15.45
N TYR A 274 14.01 5.90 -15.90
CA TYR A 274 13.39 5.85 -17.22
C TYR A 274 14.27 6.63 -18.21
N LEU A 275 14.54 6.08 -19.37
CA LEU A 275 15.37 6.66 -20.42
C LEU A 275 14.52 7.02 -21.63
N ASN A 276 14.59 8.25 -22.13
CA ASN A 276 13.83 8.69 -23.30
C ASN A 276 14.37 8.01 -24.57
N THR A 277 13.64 7.00 -25.03
CA THR A 277 14.06 6.19 -26.18
C THR A 277 13.76 6.83 -27.53
N LYS A 278 12.94 7.89 -27.55
CA LYS A 278 12.46 8.54 -28.77
C LYS A 278 13.37 9.66 -29.25
N ALA A 279 14.01 10.37 -28.31
CA ALA A 279 14.79 11.57 -28.62
C ALA A 279 16.01 11.68 -27.69
N GLY A 280 16.92 12.63 -28.02
CA GLY A 280 18.10 12.88 -27.23
C GLY A 280 19.14 11.77 -27.27
N PRO A 281 20.09 11.74 -26.31
CA PRO A 281 21.19 10.78 -26.30
C PRO A 281 20.71 9.32 -26.17
N PHE A 282 19.62 9.10 -25.46
CA PHE A 282 19.09 7.76 -25.20
C PHE A 282 18.18 7.20 -26.32
N ALA A 283 18.04 7.90 -27.44
CA ALA A 283 17.49 7.28 -28.66
C ALA A 283 18.41 6.15 -29.19
N ASP A 284 19.72 6.26 -28.92
CA ASP A 284 20.72 5.24 -29.26
C ASP A 284 20.74 4.12 -28.19
N PRO A 285 20.47 2.84 -28.57
CA PRO A 285 20.49 1.72 -27.63
C PRO A 285 21.85 1.52 -26.93
N SER A 286 22.97 1.81 -27.61
CA SER A 286 24.30 1.65 -27.04
C SER A 286 24.60 2.68 -25.94
N VAL A 287 24.01 3.86 -26.03
CA VAL A 287 24.08 4.90 -24.99
C VAL A 287 23.21 4.56 -23.80
N ARG A 288 22.02 3.97 -24.01
CA ARG A 288 21.21 3.41 -22.92
C ARG A 288 21.95 2.29 -22.17
N ALA A 289 22.61 1.43 -22.92
CA ALA A 289 23.44 0.38 -22.33
C ALA A 289 24.59 0.96 -21.49
N ALA A 290 25.22 2.07 -21.93
CA ALA A 290 26.24 2.76 -21.12
C ALA A 290 25.67 3.29 -19.79
N ALA A 291 24.51 3.94 -19.82
CA ALA A 291 23.84 4.38 -18.61
C ALA A 291 23.48 3.19 -17.69
N ARG A 292 22.91 2.12 -18.24
CA ARG A 292 22.58 0.92 -17.45
C ARG A 292 23.81 0.30 -16.77
N THR A 293 24.92 0.21 -17.47
CA THR A 293 26.16 -0.43 -16.95
C THR A 293 26.90 0.43 -15.95
N SER A 294 26.70 1.77 -15.96
CA SER A 294 27.30 2.68 -14.99
C SER A 294 26.58 2.69 -13.63
N VAL A 295 25.34 2.17 -13.56
CA VAL A 295 24.54 2.20 -12.33
C VAL A 295 25.02 1.18 -11.31
N GLU A 296 25.56 1.66 -10.21
CA GLU A 296 25.96 0.89 -9.03
C GLU A 296 24.82 0.90 -8.00
N ARG A 297 23.88 -0.03 -8.15
CA ARG A 297 22.66 -0.12 -7.31
C ARG A 297 22.96 -0.28 -5.83
N ALA A 298 23.98 -1.09 -5.48
CA ALA A 298 24.35 -1.31 -4.09
C ALA A 298 24.76 0.00 -3.41
N THR A 299 25.53 0.85 -4.09
CA THR A 299 25.93 2.17 -3.57
C THR A 299 24.72 3.07 -3.29
N ILE A 300 23.69 3.03 -4.15
CA ILE A 300 22.44 3.78 -3.94
C ILE A 300 21.70 3.24 -2.70
N VAL A 301 21.54 1.93 -2.59
CA VAL A 301 20.86 1.29 -1.45
C VAL A 301 21.59 1.61 -0.14
N ASP A 302 22.90 1.50 -0.12
CA ASP A 302 23.68 1.70 1.10
C ASP A 302 23.69 3.18 1.53
N ARG A 303 23.89 4.12 0.59
CA ARG A 303 24.04 5.54 0.93
C ARG A 303 22.74 6.29 1.14
N VAL A 304 21.67 5.93 0.42
CA VAL A 304 20.39 6.64 0.49
C VAL A 304 19.40 5.93 1.40
N TYR A 305 19.40 4.60 1.40
CA TYR A 305 18.44 3.79 2.16
C TYR A 305 19.06 3.09 3.39
N GLU A 306 20.33 3.35 3.71
CA GLU A 306 21.04 2.70 4.82
C GLU A 306 20.93 1.17 4.79
N GLY A 307 20.97 0.56 3.59
CA GLY A 307 20.77 -0.87 3.38
C GLY A 307 19.31 -1.35 3.48
N ARG A 308 18.33 -0.45 3.64
CA ARG A 308 16.91 -0.78 3.88
C ARG A 308 16.05 -0.74 2.62
N ALA A 309 16.60 -1.23 1.53
CA ALA A 309 15.90 -1.46 0.27
C ALA A 309 16.48 -2.70 -0.39
N ASP A 310 15.77 -3.30 -1.34
CA ASP A 310 16.26 -4.46 -2.09
C ASP A 310 16.83 -4.00 -3.43
N ILE A 311 18.01 -4.50 -3.81
CA ILE A 311 18.60 -4.24 -5.13
C ILE A 311 17.67 -4.80 -6.22
N ALA A 312 17.32 -3.98 -7.21
CA ALA A 312 16.41 -4.42 -8.25
C ALA A 312 17.13 -5.19 -9.37
N GLU A 313 16.64 -6.39 -9.67
CA GLU A 313 17.02 -7.18 -10.84
C GLU A 313 16.05 -7.01 -12.01
N GLY A 314 14.84 -6.49 -11.73
CA GLY A 314 13.77 -6.19 -12.68
C GLY A 314 12.78 -5.19 -12.07
N PHE A 315 11.62 -5.01 -12.72
CA PHE A 315 10.58 -4.09 -12.22
C PHE A 315 9.81 -4.67 -11.03
N LEU A 316 9.73 -6.00 -10.94
CA LEU A 316 8.90 -6.71 -9.97
C LEU A 316 9.75 -7.15 -8.78
N GLY A 317 9.48 -6.58 -7.60
CA GLY A 317 10.26 -6.78 -6.38
C GLY A 317 9.76 -7.93 -5.49
N PRO A 318 10.33 -8.06 -4.27
CA PRO A 318 10.00 -9.11 -3.30
C PRO A 318 8.53 -9.12 -2.85
N ALA A 319 7.78 -8.02 -3.04
CA ALA A 319 6.32 -8.00 -2.84
C ALA A 319 5.57 -8.95 -3.78
N LEU A 320 6.23 -9.45 -4.83
CA LEU A 320 5.77 -10.47 -5.76
C LEU A 320 6.75 -11.65 -5.69
N PRO A 321 6.60 -12.58 -4.74
CA PRO A 321 7.61 -13.59 -4.44
C PRO A 321 7.92 -14.55 -5.60
N TRP A 322 7.00 -14.67 -6.57
CA TRP A 322 7.20 -15.48 -7.78
C TRP A 322 8.18 -14.85 -8.79
N ALA A 323 8.37 -13.52 -8.78
CA ALA A 323 9.14 -12.81 -9.80
C ALA A 323 10.61 -13.25 -9.85
N ALA A 324 11.26 -13.40 -8.68
CA ALA A 324 12.65 -13.85 -8.61
C ALA A 324 12.84 -15.24 -9.22
N LYS A 325 11.88 -16.17 -9.03
CA LYS A 325 11.91 -17.50 -9.61
C LYS A 325 11.76 -17.45 -11.14
N GLU A 326 10.84 -16.65 -11.65
CA GLU A 326 10.60 -16.53 -13.09
C GLU A 326 11.82 -15.94 -13.82
N ARG A 327 12.61 -15.06 -13.19
CA ARG A 327 13.86 -14.51 -13.76
C ARG A 327 14.97 -15.57 -13.94
N GLN A 328 14.90 -16.68 -13.25
CA GLN A 328 15.86 -17.79 -13.40
C GLN A 328 15.55 -18.66 -14.63
N ASN A 329 14.46 -18.46 -15.31
CA ASN A 329 14.10 -19.23 -16.50
C ASN A 329 15.06 -18.91 -17.66
N ALA A 330 15.42 -19.94 -18.41
CA ALA A 330 16.35 -19.81 -19.53
C ALA A 330 15.88 -18.77 -20.58
N SER A 331 14.57 -18.72 -20.85
CA SER A 331 13.99 -17.75 -21.78
C SER A 331 14.15 -16.29 -21.33
N TYR A 332 14.05 -16.02 -20.03
CA TYR A 332 14.29 -14.71 -19.44
C TYR A 332 15.76 -14.30 -19.62
N ILE A 333 16.68 -15.20 -19.27
CA ILE A 333 18.12 -14.97 -19.39
C ILE A 333 18.53 -14.73 -20.83
N GLU A 334 18.02 -15.56 -21.79
CA GLU A 334 18.30 -15.39 -23.22
C GLU A 334 17.76 -14.07 -23.79
N ALA A 335 16.61 -13.60 -23.31
CA ALA A 335 16.11 -12.28 -23.72
C ALA A 335 17.05 -11.15 -23.28
N LEU A 336 17.61 -11.23 -22.07
CA LEU A 336 18.55 -10.22 -21.57
C LEU A 336 19.92 -10.24 -22.28
N LYS A 337 20.33 -11.35 -22.87
CA LYS A 337 21.54 -11.41 -23.71
C LYS A 337 21.44 -10.59 -25.01
N LYS A 338 20.21 -10.22 -25.41
CA LYS A 338 19.97 -9.37 -26.59
C LYS A 338 20.16 -7.88 -26.33
N ARG A 339 20.53 -7.49 -25.13
CA ARG A 339 20.85 -6.08 -24.78
C ARG A 339 21.97 -5.57 -25.67
N ALA A 340 21.88 -4.27 -25.99
CA ALA A 340 22.94 -3.59 -26.71
C ALA A 340 24.24 -3.57 -25.86
N GLU A 341 25.38 -3.58 -26.55
CA GLU A 341 26.67 -3.30 -25.93
C GLU A 341 26.80 -1.80 -25.64
N ALA A 342 27.47 -1.50 -24.52
CA ALA A 342 27.66 -0.12 -24.09
C ALA A 342 28.66 0.61 -24.98
N ALA A 343 28.31 1.79 -25.50
CA ALA A 343 29.21 2.71 -26.17
C ALA A 343 29.67 3.84 -25.20
N PRO A 344 30.86 4.40 -25.38
CA PRO A 344 31.30 5.53 -24.57
C PRO A 344 30.34 6.71 -24.61
N ALA A 345 30.09 7.34 -23.47
CA ALA A 345 29.18 8.49 -23.37
C ALA A 345 29.71 9.74 -24.10
N ASN A 346 31.04 9.90 -24.21
CA ASN A 346 31.71 10.96 -24.98
C ASN A 346 31.21 12.38 -24.69
N GLY A 347 30.93 12.71 -23.44
CA GLY A 347 30.48 14.04 -23.02
C GLY A 347 29.03 14.37 -23.43
N ARG A 348 28.19 13.38 -23.75
CA ARG A 348 26.78 13.62 -24.04
C ARG A 348 26.10 14.24 -22.84
N ARG A 349 25.43 15.39 -23.09
CA ARG A 349 24.62 16.06 -22.08
C ARG A 349 23.29 15.37 -21.94
N ILE A 350 22.85 15.15 -20.70
CA ILE A 350 21.57 14.56 -20.36
C ILE A 350 20.87 15.39 -19.30
N LYS A 351 19.58 15.59 -19.46
CA LYS A 351 18.71 16.22 -18.49
C LYS A 351 18.03 15.15 -17.64
N LEU A 352 18.40 15.09 -16.35
CA LEU A 352 17.88 14.12 -15.38
C LEU A 352 16.81 14.78 -14.51
N GLY A 353 15.57 14.28 -14.57
CA GLY A 353 14.45 14.78 -13.76
C GLY A 353 14.12 13.87 -12.59
N THR A 354 13.64 14.47 -11.49
CA THR A 354 12.98 13.79 -10.38
C THR A 354 12.15 14.76 -9.54
N PHE A 355 11.56 14.33 -8.42
CA PHE A 355 10.67 15.13 -7.61
C PHE A 355 10.93 15.02 -6.10
N THR A 356 10.44 16.02 -5.33
CA THR A 356 10.72 16.20 -3.90
C THR A 356 9.73 15.50 -2.97
N ASP A 357 8.56 15.06 -3.47
CA ASP A 357 7.49 14.48 -2.64
C ASP A 357 7.88 13.15 -1.97
N ARG A 358 8.99 12.58 -2.42
CA ARG A 358 9.72 11.48 -1.79
C ARG A 358 11.13 11.96 -1.50
N ALA A 359 11.46 12.09 -0.23
CA ALA A 359 12.70 12.69 0.22
C ALA A 359 13.96 11.99 -0.31
N GLU A 360 13.87 10.68 -0.54
CA GLU A 360 14.98 9.85 -1.00
C GLU A 360 15.31 10.07 -2.49
N LEU A 361 14.34 10.45 -3.33
CA LEU A 361 14.54 10.52 -4.78
C LEU A 361 15.56 11.61 -5.22
N PRO A 362 15.59 12.82 -4.63
CA PRO A 362 16.67 13.76 -4.90
C PRO A 362 18.06 13.22 -4.54
N GLU A 363 18.17 12.44 -3.46
CA GLU A 363 19.44 11.84 -3.06
C GLU A 363 19.84 10.70 -4.02
N VAL A 364 18.89 9.91 -4.50
CA VAL A 364 19.12 8.94 -5.59
C VAL A 364 19.61 9.64 -6.85
N ALA A 365 19.04 10.81 -7.19
CA ALA A 365 19.47 11.58 -8.36
C ALA A 365 20.94 12.04 -8.24
N VAL A 366 21.37 12.47 -7.05
CA VAL A 366 22.77 12.84 -6.79
C VAL A 366 23.70 11.65 -6.97
N GLN A 367 23.31 10.45 -6.48
CA GLN A 367 24.14 9.24 -6.66
C GLN A 367 24.22 8.86 -8.14
N LEU A 368 23.12 8.94 -8.88
CA LEU A 368 23.08 8.64 -10.32
C LEU A 368 23.88 9.66 -11.14
N GLU A 369 23.80 10.95 -10.83
CA GLU A 369 24.63 11.98 -11.47
C GLU A 369 26.12 11.61 -11.36
N GLN A 370 26.62 11.34 -10.14
CA GLN A 370 28.02 10.98 -9.92
C GLN A 370 28.43 9.74 -10.74
N GLN A 371 27.58 8.72 -10.80
CA GLN A 371 27.86 7.47 -11.53
C GLN A 371 27.84 7.69 -13.05
N LEU A 372 26.87 8.46 -13.55
CA LEU A 372 26.77 8.78 -14.98
C LEU A 372 27.89 9.72 -15.44
N GLU A 373 28.29 10.69 -14.62
CA GLU A 373 29.43 11.56 -14.92
C GLU A 373 30.76 10.78 -14.93
N ALA A 374 30.95 9.85 -14.00
CA ALA A 374 32.08 8.93 -14.03
C ALA A 374 32.13 8.07 -15.30
N ALA A 375 30.97 7.78 -15.92
CA ALA A 375 30.88 7.10 -17.21
C ALA A 375 31.03 8.02 -18.43
N GLY A 376 31.26 9.33 -18.20
CA GLY A 376 31.55 10.32 -19.23
C GLY A 376 30.33 11.05 -19.77
N PHE A 377 29.17 11.00 -19.12
CA PHE A 377 28.03 11.91 -19.40
C PHE A 377 28.28 13.28 -18.75
N ILE A 378 27.50 14.28 -19.17
CA ILE A 378 27.36 15.57 -18.49
C ILE A 378 25.91 15.67 -18.05
N VAL A 379 25.68 15.70 -16.74
CA VAL A 379 24.33 15.61 -16.17
C VAL A 379 23.85 16.98 -15.71
N GLU A 380 22.64 17.35 -16.12
CA GLU A 380 21.90 18.50 -15.63
C GLU A 380 20.68 18.02 -14.86
N GLN A 381 20.63 18.22 -13.55
CA GLN A 381 19.48 17.82 -12.73
C GLN A 381 18.39 18.88 -12.72
N GLU A 382 17.14 18.43 -12.79
CA GLU A 382 15.96 19.24 -12.50
C GLU A 382 15.05 18.52 -11.50
N VAL A 383 14.90 19.13 -10.32
CA VAL A 383 14.10 18.59 -9.20
C VAL A 383 12.99 19.59 -8.88
N ARG A 384 11.73 19.13 -8.92
CA ARG A 384 10.53 19.94 -8.62
C ARG A 384 9.53 19.11 -7.80
N GLU A 385 8.47 19.72 -7.30
CA GLU A 385 7.32 18.98 -6.77
C GLU A 385 6.66 18.18 -7.89
N TYR A 386 6.13 16.99 -7.55
CA TYR A 386 5.57 16.06 -8.52
C TYR A 386 4.49 16.69 -9.42
N GLN A 387 3.57 17.43 -8.82
CA GLN A 387 2.48 18.10 -9.54
C GLN A 387 2.97 19.12 -10.62
N HIS A 388 4.20 19.58 -10.53
CA HIS A 388 4.79 20.57 -11.46
C HIS A 388 5.77 19.97 -12.47
N ILE A 389 6.16 18.69 -12.32
CA ILE A 389 7.13 18.02 -13.19
C ILE A 389 6.53 16.88 -14.02
N GLU A 390 5.45 16.26 -13.56
CA GLU A 390 4.83 15.08 -14.20
C GLU A 390 4.47 15.32 -15.66
N ALA A 391 3.80 16.44 -15.96
CA ALA A 391 3.39 16.76 -17.32
C ALA A 391 4.59 16.94 -18.27
N ASP A 392 5.70 17.49 -17.76
CA ASP A 392 6.93 17.67 -18.52
C ASP A 392 7.64 16.33 -18.75
N ALA A 393 7.64 15.44 -17.77
CA ALA A 393 8.17 14.09 -17.89
C ALA A 393 7.38 13.27 -18.94
N LEU A 394 6.06 13.31 -18.88
CA LEU A 394 5.17 12.64 -19.83
C LEU A 394 5.28 13.23 -21.26
N ALA A 395 5.60 14.52 -21.37
CA ALA A 395 5.87 15.17 -22.66
C ALA A 395 7.26 14.87 -23.23
N GLY A 396 8.09 14.09 -22.51
CA GLY A 396 9.44 13.72 -22.96
C GLY A 396 10.46 14.87 -22.89
N LYS A 397 10.29 15.86 -21.98
CA LYS A 397 11.21 17.00 -21.83
C LYS A 397 12.50 16.65 -21.08
N PHE A 398 12.60 15.44 -20.56
CA PHE A 398 13.78 14.89 -19.90
C PHE A 398 14.41 13.78 -20.74
N ASP A 399 15.73 13.69 -20.74
CA ASP A 399 16.45 12.57 -21.33
C ASP A 399 16.34 11.34 -20.41
N ALA A 400 16.41 11.58 -19.10
CA ALA A 400 16.25 10.56 -18.06
C ALA A 400 15.34 11.06 -16.93
N PHE A 401 14.57 10.17 -16.31
CA PHE A 401 13.69 10.52 -15.19
C PHE A 401 13.67 9.42 -14.13
N ILE A 402 13.78 9.81 -12.85
CA ILE A 402 13.70 8.87 -11.74
C ILE A 402 12.30 8.92 -11.15
N LEU A 403 11.68 7.75 -11.01
CA LEU A 403 10.35 7.61 -10.45
C LEU A 403 10.24 6.36 -9.56
N SER A 404 9.60 6.51 -8.40
CA SER A 404 9.12 5.39 -7.59
C SER A 404 7.73 4.97 -8.08
N ARG A 405 7.63 3.80 -8.69
CA ARG A 405 6.41 3.32 -9.33
C ARG A 405 5.80 2.13 -8.59
N ALA A 406 4.53 2.24 -8.24
CA ALA A 406 3.77 1.11 -7.72
C ALA A 406 3.40 0.15 -8.87
N THR A 407 3.67 -1.14 -8.67
CA THR A 407 3.54 -2.16 -9.73
C THR A 407 2.27 -3.00 -9.63
N VAL A 408 1.62 -3.11 -8.46
CA VAL A 408 0.49 -4.04 -8.27
C VAL A 408 -0.56 -3.59 -7.23
N LEU A 409 -0.74 -2.31 -6.96
CA LEU A 409 -1.60 -1.86 -5.86
C LEU A 409 -3.07 -2.32 -5.96
N ASP A 410 -3.67 -2.30 -7.15
CA ASP A 410 -5.12 -2.46 -7.29
C ASP A 410 -5.57 -3.92 -7.43
N SER A 411 -5.12 -4.60 -8.46
CA SER A 411 -5.55 -5.98 -8.76
C SER A 411 -4.54 -7.06 -8.33
N GLY A 412 -3.38 -6.66 -7.81
CA GLY A 412 -2.28 -7.60 -7.57
C GLY A 412 -1.57 -8.07 -8.84
N ASP A 413 -1.93 -7.53 -10.01
CA ASP A 413 -1.39 -7.92 -11.31
C ASP A 413 -0.57 -6.78 -11.93
N PRO A 414 0.69 -7.03 -12.34
CA PRO A 414 1.57 -6.00 -12.87
C PRO A 414 1.36 -5.67 -14.33
N VAL A 415 0.52 -6.40 -15.06
CA VAL A 415 0.33 -6.18 -16.51
C VAL A 415 -0.20 -4.77 -16.79
N ALA A 416 -1.14 -4.27 -15.97
CA ALA A 416 -1.69 -2.92 -16.12
C ALA A 416 -0.61 -1.84 -15.97
N TYR A 417 0.31 -2.01 -15.01
CA TYR A 417 1.47 -1.15 -14.86
C TYR A 417 2.36 -1.18 -16.11
N MET A 418 2.73 -2.38 -16.58
CA MET A 418 3.60 -2.51 -17.74
C MET A 418 2.97 -1.92 -19.02
N PHE A 419 1.66 -2.08 -19.21
CA PHE A 419 0.94 -1.43 -20.30
C PHE A 419 0.99 0.09 -20.22
N SER A 420 0.71 0.62 -19.02
CA SER A 420 0.71 2.06 -18.79
C SER A 420 2.05 2.69 -19.07
N ASP A 421 3.13 2.05 -18.67
CA ASP A 421 4.46 2.65 -18.66
C ASP A 421 5.29 2.29 -19.91
N PHE A 422 5.02 1.15 -20.59
CA PHE A 422 5.89 0.64 -21.65
C PHE A 422 5.20 0.26 -22.96
N SER A 423 3.86 0.36 -23.08
CA SER A 423 3.24 0.15 -24.40
C SER A 423 3.31 1.41 -25.25
N CYS A 424 3.21 1.24 -26.59
CA CYS A 424 3.22 2.35 -27.55
C CYS A 424 2.10 3.38 -27.29
N LYS A 425 0.99 2.96 -26.66
CA LYS A 425 -0.16 3.81 -26.30
C LYS A 425 -0.30 3.96 -24.78
N GLY A 426 0.77 3.70 -24.03
CA GLY A 426 0.78 3.79 -22.58
C GLY A 426 0.46 5.20 -22.10
N SER A 427 -0.45 5.32 -21.12
CA SER A 427 -0.89 6.62 -20.57
C SER A 427 0.15 7.26 -19.66
N PHE A 428 1.14 6.50 -19.22
CA PHE A 428 2.19 6.95 -18.31
C PHE A 428 3.60 6.62 -18.82
N ASN A 429 3.81 6.68 -20.12
CA ASN A 429 5.04 6.26 -20.78
C ASN A 429 6.11 7.38 -20.78
N ILE A 430 6.76 7.58 -19.64
CA ILE A 430 7.83 8.59 -19.44
C ILE A 430 9.03 8.32 -20.36
N SER A 431 9.38 7.07 -20.61
CA SER A 431 10.48 6.69 -21.49
C SER A 431 10.19 6.93 -22.98
N GLN A 432 8.99 7.38 -23.35
CA GLN A 432 8.56 7.55 -24.75
C GLN A 432 8.80 6.28 -25.58
N PHE A 433 8.82 5.13 -24.91
CA PHE A 433 9.16 3.84 -25.49
C PHE A 433 8.01 3.30 -26.34
N CYS A 434 8.34 2.73 -27.48
CA CYS A 434 7.36 2.04 -28.33
C CYS A 434 8.06 0.89 -29.08
N ASP A 435 7.64 -0.32 -28.79
CA ASP A 435 8.10 -1.54 -29.47
C ASP A 435 6.91 -2.47 -29.68
N PRO A 436 6.51 -2.78 -30.93
CA PRO A 436 5.37 -3.66 -31.22
C PRO A 436 5.51 -5.07 -30.66
N GLU A 437 6.75 -5.58 -30.48
CA GLU A 437 7.00 -6.89 -29.87
C GLU A 437 6.63 -6.87 -28.39
N VAL A 438 6.93 -5.76 -27.69
CA VAL A 438 6.53 -5.54 -26.30
C VAL A 438 5.00 -5.42 -26.18
N ASP A 439 4.35 -4.64 -27.05
CA ASP A 439 2.89 -4.53 -27.07
C ASP A 439 2.21 -5.89 -27.28
N ALA A 440 2.75 -6.73 -28.17
CA ALA A 440 2.24 -8.08 -28.42
C ALA A 440 2.44 -9.00 -27.18
N ALA A 441 3.61 -8.93 -26.53
CA ALA A 441 3.90 -9.71 -25.33
C ALA A 441 2.99 -9.32 -24.16
N LEU A 442 2.78 -8.03 -23.94
CA LEU A 442 1.87 -7.51 -22.91
C LEU A 442 0.42 -7.92 -23.21
N SER A 443 -0.03 -7.82 -24.47
CA SER A 443 -1.37 -8.25 -24.88
C SER A 443 -1.57 -9.75 -24.66
N LYS A 444 -0.57 -10.56 -24.97
CA LYS A 444 -0.59 -12.00 -24.68
C LYS A 444 -0.71 -12.25 -23.18
N ALA A 445 0.12 -11.62 -22.37
CA ALA A 445 0.06 -11.76 -20.90
C ALA A 445 -1.31 -11.33 -20.35
N ALA A 446 -1.90 -10.25 -20.88
CA ALA A 446 -3.22 -9.76 -20.46
C ALA A 446 -4.34 -10.79 -20.69
N ALA A 447 -4.27 -11.56 -21.77
CA ALA A 447 -5.30 -12.53 -22.16
C ALA A 447 -5.25 -13.85 -21.37
N ILE A 448 -4.14 -14.15 -20.66
CA ILE A 448 -3.97 -15.39 -19.92
C ILE A 448 -4.64 -15.24 -18.54
N PRO A 449 -5.45 -16.21 -18.08
CA PRO A 449 -5.99 -16.23 -16.72
C PRO A 449 -4.89 -16.18 -15.64
N ALA A 450 -5.24 -15.77 -14.41
CA ALA A 450 -4.32 -15.80 -13.28
C ALA A 450 -3.76 -17.21 -13.06
N GLY A 451 -2.47 -17.28 -12.71
CA GLY A 451 -1.78 -18.53 -12.48
C GLY A 451 -0.34 -18.56 -13.01
N PRO A 452 0.31 -19.71 -12.97
CA PRO A 452 1.73 -19.86 -13.34
C PRO A 452 2.03 -19.44 -14.79
N GLU A 453 1.14 -19.77 -15.75
CA GLU A 453 1.31 -19.42 -17.16
C GLU A 453 1.32 -17.90 -17.36
N ARG A 454 0.40 -17.19 -16.69
CA ARG A 454 0.37 -15.73 -16.72
C ARG A 454 1.63 -15.13 -16.11
N ARG A 455 2.11 -15.65 -14.98
CA ARG A 455 3.35 -15.20 -14.33
C ARG A 455 4.56 -15.36 -15.25
N ALA A 456 4.67 -16.49 -15.95
CA ALA A 456 5.71 -16.70 -16.95
C ALA A 456 5.61 -15.71 -18.13
N ALA A 457 4.40 -15.43 -18.62
CA ALA A 457 4.18 -14.46 -19.69
C ALA A 457 4.52 -13.03 -19.24
N ILE A 458 4.20 -12.64 -18.01
CA ILE A 458 4.57 -11.37 -17.39
C ILE A 458 6.10 -11.23 -17.33
N ALA A 459 6.80 -12.27 -16.84
CA ALA A 459 8.26 -12.27 -16.77
C ALA A 459 8.89 -12.17 -18.16
N ALA A 460 8.32 -12.83 -19.16
CA ALA A 460 8.79 -12.73 -20.54
C ALA A 460 8.65 -11.29 -21.09
N ALA A 461 7.52 -10.62 -20.81
CA ALA A 461 7.32 -9.21 -21.17
C ALA A 461 8.29 -8.29 -20.42
N GLU A 462 8.52 -8.51 -19.10
CA GLU A 462 9.54 -7.81 -18.32
C GLU A 462 10.92 -7.92 -18.96
N ALA A 463 11.35 -9.15 -19.29
CA ALA A 463 12.66 -9.41 -19.90
C ALA A 463 12.80 -8.69 -21.25
N LEU A 464 11.74 -8.66 -22.04
CA LEU A 464 11.75 -7.99 -23.35
C LEU A 464 11.88 -6.46 -23.18
N ILE A 465 11.14 -5.83 -22.27
CA ILE A 465 11.27 -4.40 -21.95
C ILE A 465 12.70 -4.09 -21.47
N LEU A 466 13.22 -4.89 -20.56
CA LEU A 466 14.56 -4.72 -19.99
C LEU A 466 15.65 -4.93 -21.05
N SER A 467 15.44 -5.80 -22.05
CA SER A 467 16.40 -6.03 -23.13
C SER A 467 16.61 -4.83 -24.05
N LYS A 468 15.63 -3.89 -24.05
CA LYS A 468 15.71 -2.64 -24.83
C LYS A 468 16.31 -1.48 -24.04
N ASP A 469 16.62 -1.67 -22.75
CA ASP A 469 17.13 -0.66 -21.82
C ASP A 469 16.26 0.64 -21.82
N ALA A 470 14.94 0.50 -22.01
CA ALA A 470 14.01 1.64 -21.94
C ALA A 470 13.91 2.21 -20.51
N ALA A 471 14.22 1.39 -19.52
CA ALA A 471 14.27 1.77 -18.13
C ALA A 471 15.25 0.86 -17.38
N VAL A 472 15.86 1.42 -16.32
CA VAL A 472 16.82 0.72 -15.45
C VAL A 472 16.24 0.66 -14.05
N PRO A 473 15.71 -0.49 -13.61
CA PRO A 473 15.29 -0.67 -12.21
C PRO A 473 16.48 -0.51 -11.28
N LEU A 474 16.34 0.27 -10.21
CA LEU A 474 17.40 0.60 -9.26
C LEU A 474 17.27 -0.23 -7.97
N LEU A 475 16.13 -0.10 -7.31
CA LEU A 475 15.84 -0.76 -6.04
C LEU A 475 14.34 -0.95 -5.84
N HIS A 476 13.99 -1.86 -4.94
CA HIS A 476 12.64 -2.03 -4.43
C HIS A 476 12.55 -1.47 -3.02
N GLU A 477 11.56 -0.63 -2.78
CA GLU A 477 11.36 0.02 -1.49
C GLU A 477 10.87 -0.97 -0.43
N ARG A 478 11.27 -0.74 0.83
CA ARG A 478 10.68 -1.34 2.02
C ARG A 478 10.04 -0.25 2.86
N VAL A 479 8.85 -0.50 3.40
CA VAL A 479 8.29 0.35 4.44
C VAL A 479 8.78 -0.15 5.80
N ILE A 480 9.17 0.77 6.67
CA ILE A 480 9.59 0.46 8.03
C ILE A 480 8.37 0.57 8.94
N GLN A 481 7.87 -0.56 9.41
CA GLN A 481 6.75 -0.67 10.34
C GLN A 481 7.27 -0.79 11.76
N GLY A 482 6.76 0.04 12.66
CA GLY A 482 7.04 -0.03 14.10
C GLY A 482 5.97 -0.83 14.83
N GLU A 483 6.37 -1.74 15.72
CA GLU A 483 5.49 -2.56 16.54
C GLU A 483 5.95 -2.53 18.00
N SER A 484 5.07 -2.15 18.94
CA SER A 484 5.40 -2.14 20.35
C SER A 484 5.59 -3.57 20.88
N ALA A 485 6.38 -3.73 21.95
CA ALA A 485 6.65 -5.05 22.54
C ALA A 485 5.39 -5.78 23.04
N ARG A 486 4.29 -5.08 23.25
CA ARG A 486 3.02 -5.66 23.71
C ARG A 486 2.07 -6.08 22.59
N ILE A 487 2.26 -5.62 21.34
CA ILE A 487 1.39 -6.00 20.23
C ILE A 487 1.78 -7.37 19.67
N ARG A 488 0.82 -8.12 19.15
CA ARG A 488 1.02 -9.44 18.54
C ARG A 488 0.21 -9.55 17.26
N ASN A 489 0.73 -10.32 16.30
CA ASN A 489 0.07 -10.67 15.03
C ASN A 489 -0.34 -9.43 14.21
N VAL A 490 0.49 -8.40 14.20
CA VAL A 490 0.35 -7.31 13.23
C VAL A 490 0.69 -7.86 11.86
N GLU A 491 -0.11 -7.50 10.87
CA GLU A 491 0.13 -7.95 9.51
C GLU A 491 1.23 -7.11 8.86
N ARG A 492 2.13 -7.78 8.13
CA ARG A 492 3.23 -7.17 7.36
C ARG A 492 2.99 -7.45 5.89
N ASP A 493 1.88 -6.91 5.39
CA ASP A 493 1.41 -7.16 4.03
C ASP A 493 2.17 -6.33 3.00
N PRO A 494 2.94 -6.98 2.10
CA PRO A 494 3.67 -6.28 1.03
C PRO A 494 2.78 -5.48 0.08
N ARG A 495 1.48 -5.77 0.01
CA ARG A 495 0.52 -5.07 -0.86
C ARG A 495 -0.28 -4.00 -0.13
N GLU A 496 0.06 -3.71 1.13
CA GLU A 496 -0.56 -2.67 1.95
C GLU A 496 -2.08 -2.82 2.13
N ARG A 497 -2.62 -4.05 2.07
CA ARG A 497 -4.06 -4.32 2.21
C ARG A 497 -4.48 -4.76 3.59
N ALA A 498 -3.54 -5.14 4.43
CA ALA A 498 -3.78 -5.56 5.80
C ALA A 498 -2.72 -4.97 6.72
N LEU A 499 -3.13 -4.50 7.90
CA LEU A 499 -2.28 -4.07 8.99
C LEU A 499 -2.80 -4.63 10.32
N ILE A 500 -4.07 -4.37 10.61
CA ILE A 500 -4.79 -4.90 11.77
C ILE A 500 -5.80 -5.93 11.28
N THR A 501 -5.74 -7.13 11.84
CA THR A 501 -6.64 -8.24 11.51
C THR A 501 -7.38 -8.73 12.76
N SER A 502 -8.27 -9.69 12.61
CA SER A 502 -8.93 -10.34 13.76
C SER A 502 -7.94 -10.96 14.74
N LYS A 503 -6.75 -11.37 14.26
CA LYS A 503 -5.69 -11.99 15.09
C LYS A 503 -4.82 -10.99 15.81
N THR A 504 -4.84 -9.72 15.42
CA THR A 504 -4.01 -8.68 16.04
C THR A 504 -4.54 -8.36 17.43
N GLY A 505 -3.67 -8.44 18.43
CA GLY A 505 -4.07 -8.26 19.82
C GLY A 505 -2.95 -7.73 20.70
N ILE A 506 -3.30 -7.35 21.92
CA ILE A 506 -2.38 -6.89 22.97
C ILE A 506 -2.10 -8.07 23.89
N SER A 507 -0.81 -8.36 24.12
CA SER A 507 -0.40 -9.29 25.19
C SER A 507 -0.58 -8.59 26.54
N GLY A 508 -1.18 -9.30 27.49
CA GLY A 508 -1.32 -8.85 28.87
C GLY A 508 0.02 -8.79 29.58
#